data_253fc222339dc5d34c492bdf4b09553f
#
_entry.id   253fc222339dc5d34c492bdf4b09553f
#
_cell.length_a   1.000
_cell.length_b   1.000
_cell.length_c   1.000
_cell.angle_alpha   90.00
_cell.angle_beta   90.00
_cell.angle_gamma   90.00
#
_symmetry.space_group_name_H-M   'P 1'
#
loop_
_entity.id
_entity.type
_entity.pdbx_description
1 polymer ?
#
loop_
_entity_poly.entity_id
_entity_poly.type
_entity_poly.pdbx_seq_one_letter_code
_entity_poly.pdbx_strand_id
1 'polypeptide(L)'
;MTQPFRHIAPKRTCTKKRANYNAYKTFLAEDFNHRCGYTDCSDYWFGGKRCFQIDHFKPESKYPELENEYSNLVYCCSYVNRAKWDDDNPNYLDPCDVDFNLHFERDDLGFIKAKTPQGQYMVEHMNLGLIRYAICWNLDRLEEKIKILERKVDQNIATMDEKGLLLNVNKEFHKYL
;
A
#
# COMPACT_ATOMS: atom_id res chain seq x y z
N MET A 1 -20.58 -1.86 3.47
CA MET A 1 -19.84 -3.03 4.05
C MET A 1 -18.37 -2.66 4.09
N THR A 2 -17.69 -2.99 5.18
CA THR A 2 -16.24 -2.75 5.26
C THR A 2 -15.48 -3.79 4.44
N GLN A 3 -14.32 -3.40 3.93
CA GLN A 3 -13.43 -4.24 3.12
C GLN A 3 -12.11 -4.45 3.86
N PRO A 4 -11.39 -5.55 3.60
CA PRO A 4 -10.07 -5.73 4.19
C PRO A 4 -9.14 -4.58 3.78
N PHE A 5 -8.25 -4.21 4.68
CA PHE A 5 -7.25 -3.18 4.42
C PHE A 5 -6.31 -3.59 3.27
N ARG A 6 -5.84 -4.86 3.30
CA ARG A 6 -4.97 -5.46 2.27
C ARG A 6 -5.28 -6.94 2.08
N HIS A 7 -4.97 -7.47 0.90
CA HIS A 7 -5.11 -8.89 0.58
C HIS A 7 -3.80 -9.66 0.80
N ILE A 8 -2.65 -9.04 0.63
CA ILE A 8 -1.33 -9.66 0.75
C ILE A 8 -0.49 -8.84 1.73
N ALA A 9 -0.04 -9.47 2.80
CA ALA A 9 0.89 -8.85 3.74
C ALA A 9 2.31 -8.85 3.15
N PRO A 10 3.07 -7.75 3.30
CA PRO A 10 4.47 -7.72 2.90
C PRO A 10 5.32 -8.65 3.76
N LYS A 11 6.41 -9.17 3.19
CA LYS A 11 7.34 -10.05 3.90
C LYS A 11 8.77 -9.71 3.49
N ARG A 12 9.60 -9.33 4.44
CA ARG A 12 11.03 -9.10 4.21
C ARG A 12 11.75 -10.43 3.96
N THR A 13 12.20 -10.65 2.73
CA THR A 13 12.85 -11.91 2.31
C THR A 13 14.33 -11.77 2.00
N CYS A 14 14.86 -10.54 1.84
CA CYS A 14 16.24 -10.31 1.50
C CYS A 14 17.18 -10.63 2.66
N THR A 15 18.05 -11.63 2.48
CA THR A 15 19.08 -12.03 3.43
C THR A 15 20.47 -11.44 3.15
N LYS A 16 20.61 -10.72 2.01
CA LYS A 16 21.88 -10.13 1.60
C LYS A 16 22.16 -8.85 2.37
N LYS A 17 23.28 -8.77 3.08
CA LYS A 17 23.71 -7.53 3.71
C LYS A 17 24.23 -6.52 2.68
N ARG A 18 23.84 -5.25 2.83
CA ARG A 18 24.29 -4.12 2.01
C ARG A 18 24.88 -3.03 2.90
N ALA A 19 25.87 -2.33 2.38
CA ALA A 19 26.52 -1.23 3.12
C ALA A 19 25.68 0.07 3.08
N ASN A 20 24.68 0.13 2.21
CA ASN A 20 23.81 1.30 2.08
C ASN A 20 22.37 0.84 1.88
N TYR A 21 21.46 1.34 2.68
CA TYR A 21 20.04 0.96 2.66
C TYR A 21 19.36 1.22 1.30
N ASN A 22 19.79 2.22 0.54
CA ASN A 22 19.24 2.49 -0.79
C ASN A 22 19.42 1.32 -1.77
N ALA A 23 20.44 0.47 -1.56
CA ALA A 23 20.66 -0.72 -2.38
C ALA A 23 19.58 -1.80 -2.16
N TYR A 24 18.75 -1.67 -1.14
CA TYR A 24 17.63 -2.57 -0.89
C TYR A 24 16.33 -2.18 -1.61
N LYS A 25 16.26 -1.00 -2.24
CA LYS A 25 15.01 -0.48 -2.79
C LYS A 25 14.27 -1.43 -3.74
N THR A 26 15.02 -2.15 -4.58
CA THR A 26 14.41 -3.13 -5.50
C THR A 26 13.86 -4.35 -4.75
N PHE A 27 14.61 -4.86 -3.76
CA PHE A 27 14.16 -5.99 -2.94
C PHE A 27 12.92 -5.60 -2.11
N LEU A 28 12.92 -4.41 -1.53
CA LEU A 28 11.76 -3.89 -0.80
C LEU A 28 10.54 -3.72 -1.71
N ALA A 29 10.70 -3.21 -2.93
CA ALA A 29 9.59 -3.11 -3.88
C ALA A 29 8.95 -4.47 -4.15
N GLU A 30 9.77 -5.53 -4.37
CA GLU A 30 9.29 -6.89 -4.58
C GLU A 30 8.62 -7.47 -3.30
N ASP A 31 9.28 -7.36 -2.15
CA ASP A 31 8.80 -7.88 -0.86
C ASP A 31 7.50 -7.21 -0.40
N PHE A 32 7.28 -5.96 -0.82
CA PHE A 32 6.05 -5.20 -0.57
C PHE A 32 5.06 -5.24 -1.74
N ASN A 33 5.27 -6.13 -2.74
CA ASN A 33 4.39 -6.30 -3.90
C ASN A 33 4.14 -4.97 -4.64
N HIS A 34 5.14 -4.09 -4.75
CA HIS A 34 5.03 -2.75 -5.32
C HIS A 34 3.97 -1.88 -4.64
N ARG A 35 3.72 -2.10 -3.33
CA ARG A 35 2.72 -1.38 -2.53
C ARG A 35 3.34 -0.71 -1.32
N CYS A 36 2.76 0.41 -0.95
CA CYS A 36 3.13 1.12 0.29
C CYS A 36 2.81 0.25 1.52
N GLY A 37 3.79 -0.02 2.37
CA GLY A 37 3.60 -0.80 3.59
C GLY A 37 2.51 -0.23 4.52
N TYR A 38 2.30 1.08 4.50
CA TYR A 38 1.37 1.76 5.40
C TYR A 38 0.00 2.06 4.80
N THR A 39 -0.14 2.18 3.49
CA THR A 39 -1.41 2.53 2.83
C THR A 39 -1.95 1.46 1.90
N ASP A 40 -1.14 0.45 1.59
CA ASP A 40 -1.44 -0.57 0.58
C ASP A 40 -1.69 -0.02 -0.84
N CYS A 41 -1.37 1.23 -1.11
CA CYS A 41 -1.47 1.80 -2.44
C CYS A 41 -0.33 1.33 -3.34
N SER A 42 -0.65 0.95 -4.59
CA SER A 42 0.35 0.60 -5.59
C SER A 42 1.25 1.78 -5.93
N ASP A 43 2.55 1.53 -6.11
CA ASP A 43 3.51 2.55 -6.58
C ASP A 43 3.18 3.03 -8.00
N TYR A 44 2.49 2.22 -8.80
CA TYR A 44 2.05 2.56 -10.15
C TYR A 44 1.31 3.90 -10.21
N TRP A 45 0.36 4.12 -9.29
CA TRP A 45 -0.43 5.36 -9.24
C TRP A 45 0.34 6.59 -8.76
N PHE A 46 1.58 6.41 -8.32
CA PHE A 46 2.48 7.48 -7.87
C PHE A 46 3.66 7.71 -8.84
N GLY A 47 3.65 7.10 -10.02
CA GLY A 47 4.75 7.20 -10.98
C GLY A 47 5.81 6.11 -10.84
N GLY A 48 5.46 5.01 -10.21
CA GLY A 48 6.29 3.82 -10.07
C GLY A 48 7.28 3.89 -8.91
N LYS A 49 8.10 2.86 -8.82
CA LYS A 49 9.04 2.65 -7.70
C LYS A 49 10.03 3.80 -7.45
N ARG A 50 10.27 4.68 -8.44
CA ARG A 50 11.14 5.85 -8.25
C ARG A 50 10.54 6.89 -7.31
N CYS A 51 9.21 6.97 -7.27
CA CYS A 51 8.47 7.95 -6.46
C CYS A 51 8.20 7.45 -5.04
N PHE A 52 8.42 6.16 -4.76
CA PHE A 52 8.39 5.62 -3.41
C PHE A 52 9.74 5.79 -2.73
N GLN A 53 9.71 5.78 -1.41
CA GLN A 53 10.87 5.94 -0.54
C GLN A 53 11.06 4.70 0.34
N ILE A 54 12.20 4.65 1.00
CA ILE A 54 12.47 3.71 2.08
C ILE A 54 12.29 4.49 3.38
N ASP A 55 11.40 4.03 4.23
CA ASP A 55 11.27 4.51 5.60
C ASP A 55 12.08 3.61 6.53
N HIS A 56 12.75 4.20 7.49
CA HIS A 56 13.30 3.49 8.63
C HIS A 56 12.21 3.38 9.69
N PHE A 57 11.70 2.17 9.92
CA PHE A 57 10.63 1.95 10.91
C PHE A 57 11.04 2.50 12.28
N LYS A 58 12.24 2.17 12.72
CA LYS A 58 12.95 2.87 13.80
C LYS A 58 13.85 3.92 13.17
N PRO A 59 13.62 5.23 13.43
CA PRO A 59 14.33 6.32 12.76
C PRO A 59 15.85 6.24 12.90
N GLU A 60 16.58 6.43 11.81
CA GLU A 60 18.05 6.39 11.79
C GLU A 60 18.69 7.43 12.72
N SER A 61 18.02 8.57 12.92
CA SER A 61 18.48 9.62 13.84
C SER A 61 18.55 9.16 15.30
N LYS A 62 17.72 8.17 15.69
CA LYS A 62 17.65 7.62 17.05
C LYS A 62 18.29 6.24 17.16
N TYR A 63 18.33 5.49 16.04
CA TYR A 63 18.81 4.11 15.95
C TYR A 63 19.80 3.94 14.79
N PRO A 64 20.97 4.61 14.81
CA PRO A 64 21.92 4.59 13.70
C PRO A 64 22.46 3.19 13.40
N GLU A 65 22.48 2.28 14.39
CA GLU A 65 22.87 0.88 14.22
C GLU A 65 21.89 0.09 13.31
N LEU A 66 20.64 0.58 13.16
CA LEU A 66 19.60 -0.04 12.34
C LEU A 66 19.48 0.59 10.95
N GLU A 67 20.30 1.59 10.61
CA GLU A 67 20.23 2.32 9.34
C GLU A 67 20.26 1.38 8.12
N ASN A 68 21.14 0.38 8.15
CA ASN A 68 21.32 -0.55 7.03
C ASN A 68 20.77 -1.96 7.32
N GLU A 69 19.97 -2.12 8.37
CA GLU A 69 19.31 -3.38 8.69
C GLU A 69 18.01 -3.53 7.91
N TYR A 70 17.95 -4.55 7.03
CA TYR A 70 16.80 -4.78 6.14
C TYR A 70 15.48 -4.95 6.89
N SER A 71 15.53 -5.55 8.08
CA SER A 71 14.39 -5.73 8.97
C SER A 71 13.78 -4.42 9.48
N ASN A 72 14.54 -3.32 9.42
CA ASN A 72 14.09 -1.99 9.83
C ASN A 72 13.52 -1.15 8.66
N LEU A 73 13.55 -1.66 7.44
CA LEU A 73 13.21 -0.87 6.25
C LEU A 73 11.78 -1.17 5.78
N VAL A 74 11.06 -0.12 5.39
CA VAL A 74 9.69 -0.19 4.87
C VAL A 74 9.61 0.53 3.53
N TYR A 75 9.01 -0.12 2.53
CA TYR A 75 8.72 0.48 1.24
C TYR A 75 7.44 1.31 1.33
N CYS A 76 7.52 2.62 1.09
CA CYS A 76 6.37 3.48 1.29
C CYS A 76 6.33 4.70 0.36
N CYS A 77 5.16 5.30 0.21
CA CYS A 77 5.01 6.56 -0.51
C CYS A 77 5.59 7.74 0.30
N SER A 78 6.11 8.73 -0.40
CA SER A 78 6.79 9.88 0.19
C SER A 78 5.93 10.71 1.15
N TYR A 79 4.63 10.70 0.98
CA TYR A 79 3.71 11.46 1.85
C TYR A 79 3.65 10.87 3.26
N VAL A 80 3.53 9.55 3.35
CA VAL A 80 3.51 8.83 4.63
C VAL A 80 4.86 8.90 5.31
N ASN A 81 5.94 8.71 4.54
CA ASN A 81 7.30 8.81 5.06
C ASN A 81 7.58 10.18 5.69
N ARG A 82 7.20 11.26 5.01
CA ARG A 82 7.36 12.62 5.54
C ARG A 82 6.47 12.90 6.75
N ALA A 83 5.27 12.32 6.82
CA ALA A 83 4.38 12.52 7.95
C ALA A 83 4.88 11.81 9.19
N LYS A 84 5.43 10.59 9.06
CA LYS A 84 6.03 9.84 10.16
C LYS A 84 7.32 10.50 10.64
N TRP A 85 8.17 10.99 9.72
CA TRP A 85 9.45 11.64 10.01
C TRP A 85 10.32 10.80 10.95
N ASP A 86 10.80 11.38 12.05
CA ASP A 86 11.62 10.72 13.07
C ASP A 86 10.82 10.28 14.32
N ASP A 87 9.51 10.16 14.18
CA ASP A 87 8.64 9.69 15.26
C ASP A 87 8.79 8.16 15.43
N ASP A 88 9.08 7.72 16.65
CA ASP A 88 9.26 6.33 17.06
C ASP A 88 8.27 5.88 18.13
N ASN A 89 7.12 6.54 18.17
CA ASN A 89 6.07 6.23 19.13
C ASN A 89 5.72 4.72 19.09
N PRO A 90 5.54 4.05 20.25
CA PRO A 90 5.23 2.62 20.32
C PRO A 90 3.88 2.22 19.71
N ASN A 91 3.04 3.19 19.35
CA ASN A 91 1.79 2.92 18.63
C ASN A 91 2.01 2.71 17.11
N TYR A 92 3.19 2.96 16.56
CA TYR A 92 3.48 2.55 15.19
C TYR A 92 3.57 1.03 15.08
N LEU A 93 2.91 0.49 14.07
CA LEU A 93 2.88 -0.93 13.75
C LEU A 93 3.75 -1.21 12.53
N ASP A 94 4.65 -2.17 12.64
CA ASP A 94 5.45 -2.61 11.49
C ASP A 94 4.59 -3.45 10.54
N PRO A 95 4.50 -3.07 9.26
CA PRO A 95 3.63 -3.75 8.29
C PRO A 95 4.02 -5.19 7.97
N CYS A 96 5.26 -5.60 8.28
CA CYS A 96 5.71 -6.98 8.09
C CYS A 96 5.51 -7.86 9.33
N ASP A 97 5.42 -7.26 10.53
CA ASP A 97 5.35 -8.00 11.78
C ASP A 97 3.91 -8.12 12.30
N VAL A 98 3.01 -7.23 11.84
CA VAL A 98 1.63 -7.16 12.34
C VAL A 98 0.64 -7.30 11.17
N ASP A 99 -0.41 -8.10 11.38
CA ASP A 99 -1.53 -8.13 10.42
C ASP A 99 -2.33 -6.84 10.50
N PHE A 100 -2.14 -5.99 9.51
CA PHE A 100 -2.83 -4.70 9.41
C PHE A 100 -4.36 -4.83 9.31
N ASN A 101 -4.90 -5.95 8.85
CA ASN A 101 -6.34 -6.19 8.84
C ASN A 101 -6.97 -6.27 10.24
N LEU A 102 -6.16 -6.50 11.27
CA LEU A 102 -6.62 -6.43 12.67
C LEU A 102 -6.77 -4.98 13.14
N HIS A 103 -6.03 -4.05 12.56
CA HIS A 103 -5.93 -2.66 13.01
C HIS A 103 -6.61 -1.65 12.08
N PHE A 104 -6.82 -2.03 10.82
CA PHE A 104 -7.41 -1.18 9.78
C PHE A 104 -8.42 -1.95 8.93
N GLU A 105 -9.31 -1.19 8.32
CA GLU A 105 -10.23 -1.64 7.29
C GLU A 105 -10.44 -0.52 6.26
N ARG A 106 -11.13 -0.81 5.16
CA ARG A 106 -11.58 0.19 4.20
C ARG A 106 -13.09 0.35 4.26
N ASP A 107 -13.58 1.60 4.21
CA ASP A 107 -15.00 1.86 4.02
C ASP A 107 -15.44 1.68 2.54
N ASP A 108 -16.72 1.83 2.27
CA ASP A 108 -17.30 1.66 0.93
C ASP A 108 -16.73 2.64 -0.11
N LEU A 109 -16.16 3.76 0.34
CA LEU A 109 -15.50 4.77 -0.51
C LEU A 109 -13.99 4.53 -0.64
N GLY A 110 -13.44 3.55 0.06
CA GLY A 110 -12.03 3.20 0.04
C GLY A 110 -11.16 3.95 1.05
N PHE A 111 -11.73 4.75 1.94
CA PHE A 111 -10.95 5.40 3.00
C PHE A 111 -10.47 4.40 4.05
N ILE A 112 -9.24 4.59 4.52
CA ILE A 112 -8.67 3.81 5.61
C ILE A 112 -9.33 4.22 6.91
N LYS A 113 -9.87 3.23 7.64
CA LYS A 113 -10.46 3.37 8.96
C LYS A 113 -9.70 2.56 9.98
N ALA A 114 -9.45 3.14 11.12
CA ALA A 114 -8.83 2.45 12.25
C ALA A 114 -9.85 1.57 13.00
N LYS A 115 -9.38 0.43 13.47
CA LYS A 115 -10.15 -0.52 14.31
C LYS A 115 -9.60 -0.59 15.73
N THR A 116 -8.41 -0.05 15.96
CA THR A 116 -7.71 -0.10 17.25
C THR A 116 -7.10 1.25 17.60
N PRO A 117 -6.74 1.51 18.88
CA PRO A 117 -6.05 2.73 19.28
C PRO A 117 -4.74 2.97 18.54
N GLN A 118 -3.95 1.92 18.29
CA GLN A 118 -2.70 2.02 17.51
C GLN A 118 -2.99 2.41 16.06
N GLY A 119 -3.99 1.77 15.43
CA GLY A 119 -4.46 2.14 14.11
C GLY A 119 -4.92 3.59 14.03
N GLN A 120 -5.66 4.07 15.05
CA GLN A 120 -6.12 5.46 15.13
C GLN A 120 -4.92 6.42 15.22
N TYR A 121 -3.94 6.10 16.05
CA TYR A 121 -2.70 6.88 16.15
C TYR A 121 -2.02 7.01 14.77
N MET A 122 -1.86 5.90 14.05
CA MET A 122 -1.23 5.92 12.73
C MET A 122 -2.06 6.70 11.69
N VAL A 123 -3.40 6.58 11.71
CA VAL A 123 -4.27 7.36 10.82
C VAL A 123 -4.06 8.86 11.00
N GLU A 124 -3.94 9.32 12.23
CA GLU A 124 -3.77 10.73 12.57
C GLU A 124 -2.35 11.24 12.25
N HIS A 125 -1.31 10.52 12.68
CA HIS A 125 0.08 11.00 12.61
C HIS A 125 0.75 10.73 11.25
N MET A 126 0.29 9.72 10.50
CA MET A 126 0.79 9.44 9.14
C MET A 126 -0.14 9.95 8.03
N ASN A 127 -1.19 10.70 8.37
CA ASN A 127 -2.17 11.23 7.42
C ASN A 127 -2.80 10.12 6.53
N LEU A 128 -3.11 8.95 7.11
CA LEU A 128 -3.64 7.83 6.33
C LEU A 128 -5.08 8.05 5.83
N GLY A 129 -5.79 9.04 6.36
CA GLY A 129 -7.15 9.42 5.95
C GLY A 129 -7.25 10.24 4.65
N LEU A 130 -6.13 10.50 3.94
CA LEU A 130 -6.16 11.32 2.73
C LEU A 130 -6.93 10.64 1.59
N ILE A 131 -7.74 11.44 0.88
CA ILE A 131 -8.58 11.00 -0.25
C ILE A 131 -7.77 10.28 -1.35
N ARG A 132 -6.51 10.64 -1.56
CA ARG A 132 -5.65 9.99 -2.56
C ARG A 132 -5.52 8.49 -2.35
N TYR A 133 -5.51 8.00 -1.11
CA TYR A 133 -5.39 6.58 -0.80
C TYR A 133 -6.69 5.82 -1.10
N ALA A 134 -7.83 6.50 -0.93
CA ALA A 134 -9.12 5.97 -1.35
C ALA A 134 -9.22 5.90 -2.88
N ILE A 135 -8.77 6.95 -3.59
CA ILE A 135 -8.70 6.99 -5.06
C ILE A 135 -7.83 5.84 -5.58
N CYS A 136 -6.60 5.70 -5.08
CA CYS A 136 -5.68 4.63 -5.51
C CYS A 136 -6.30 3.24 -5.30
N TRP A 137 -6.92 3.00 -4.15
CA TRP A 137 -7.57 1.73 -3.85
C TRP A 137 -8.76 1.44 -4.79
N ASN A 138 -9.58 2.46 -5.10
CA ASN A 138 -10.68 2.30 -6.07
C ASN A 138 -10.16 2.03 -7.47
N LEU A 139 -9.11 2.73 -7.92
CA LEU A 139 -8.46 2.50 -9.20
C LEU A 139 -7.91 1.07 -9.32
N ASP A 140 -7.19 0.57 -8.31
CA ASP A 140 -6.70 -0.81 -8.28
C ASP A 140 -7.83 -1.83 -8.46
N ARG A 141 -8.92 -1.67 -7.72
CA ARG A 141 -10.08 -2.57 -7.79
C ARG A 141 -10.81 -2.54 -9.13
N LEU A 142 -10.96 -1.35 -9.69
CA LEU A 142 -11.60 -1.18 -10.99
C LEU A 142 -10.72 -1.77 -12.10
N GLU A 143 -9.42 -1.52 -12.06
CA GLU A 143 -8.46 -2.08 -13.02
C GLU A 143 -8.42 -3.61 -12.97
N GLU A 144 -8.39 -4.21 -11.77
CA GLU A 144 -8.44 -5.67 -11.61
C GLU A 144 -9.73 -6.24 -12.21
N LYS A 145 -10.88 -5.60 -11.94
CA LYS A 145 -12.17 -6.02 -12.48
C LYS A 145 -12.22 -5.89 -14.01
N ILE A 146 -11.67 -4.82 -14.56
CA ILE A 146 -11.54 -4.62 -16.01
C ILE A 146 -10.71 -5.76 -16.61
N LYS A 147 -9.52 -6.04 -16.09
CA LYS A 147 -8.63 -7.10 -16.58
C LYS A 147 -9.29 -8.49 -16.58
N ILE A 148 -10.09 -8.78 -15.54
CA ILE A 148 -10.84 -10.05 -15.47
C ILE A 148 -11.90 -10.13 -16.57
N LEU A 149 -12.69 -9.05 -16.75
CA LEU A 149 -13.77 -9.02 -17.73
C LEU A 149 -13.23 -9.00 -19.16
N GLU A 150 -12.17 -8.23 -19.45
CA GLU A 150 -11.50 -8.22 -20.76
C GLU A 150 -10.98 -9.61 -21.14
N ARG A 151 -10.30 -10.30 -20.21
CA ARG A 151 -9.84 -11.68 -20.45
C ARG A 151 -10.98 -12.61 -20.84
N LYS A 152 -12.15 -12.48 -20.21
CA LYS A 152 -13.32 -13.29 -20.58
C LYS A 152 -13.87 -12.93 -21.99
N VAL A 153 -13.84 -11.65 -22.35
CA VAL A 153 -14.22 -11.18 -23.68
C VAL A 153 -13.26 -11.75 -24.74
N ASP A 154 -11.96 -11.64 -24.51
CA ASP A 154 -10.92 -12.12 -25.43
C ASP A 154 -10.98 -13.64 -25.64
N GLN A 155 -11.35 -14.37 -24.60
CA GLN A 155 -11.56 -15.82 -24.66
C GLN A 155 -12.93 -16.22 -25.25
N ASN A 156 -13.79 -15.25 -25.61
CA ASN A 156 -15.17 -15.47 -26.10
C ASN A 156 -16.06 -16.25 -25.12
N ILE A 157 -15.83 -16.14 -23.80
CA ILE A 157 -16.63 -16.79 -22.75
C ILE A 157 -17.45 -15.80 -21.94
N ALA A 158 -17.34 -14.48 -22.22
CA ALA A 158 -18.08 -13.44 -21.54
C ALA A 158 -19.56 -13.46 -21.93
N THR A 159 -20.45 -13.43 -20.95
CA THR A 159 -21.89 -13.24 -21.13
C THR A 159 -22.22 -11.81 -21.59
N MET A 160 -23.44 -11.56 -22.07
CA MET A 160 -23.87 -10.21 -22.42
C MET A 160 -23.90 -9.27 -21.22
N ASP A 161 -24.29 -9.79 -20.04
CA ASP A 161 -24.27 -9.02 -18.78
C ASP A 161 -22.84 -8.64 -18.38
N GLU A 162 -21.86 -9.55 -18.52
CA GLU A 162 -20.45 -9.27 -18.25
C GLU A 162 -19.87 -8.24 -19.22
N LYS A 163 -20.25 -8.26 -20.50
CA LYS A 163 -19.89 -7.21 -21.48
C LYS A 163 -20.47 -5.86 -21.09
N GLY A 164 -21.73 -5.83 -20.66
CA GLY A 164 -22.39 -4.63 -20.13
C GLY A 164 -21.71 -4.11 -18.86
N LEU A 165 -21.34 -5.03 -17.97
CA LEU A 165 -20.60 -4.70 -16.75
C LEU A 165 -19.22 -4.08 -17.07
N LEU A 166 -18.48 -4.62 -18.04
CA LEU A 166 -17.19 -4.07 -18.48
C LEU A 166 -17.32 -2.61 -18.92
N LEU A 167 -18.34 -2.27 -19.69
CA LEU A 167 -18.60 -0.89 -20.10
C LEU A 167 -18.85 0.03 -18.88
N ASN A 168 -19.61 -0.44 -17.90
CA ASN A 168 -19.91 0.35 -16.71
C ASN A 168 -18.68 0.54 -15.82
N VAL A 169 -17.88 -0.50 -15.64
CA VAL A 169 -16.64 -0.44 -14.86
C VAL A 169 -15.63 0.49 -15.52
N ASN A 170 -15.48 0.46 -16.84
CA ASN A 170 -14.62 1.40 -17.59
C ASN A 170 -15.10 2.85 -17.42
N LYS A 171 -16.41 3.12 -17.49
CA LYS A 171 -16.95 4.46 -17.22
C LYS A 171 -16.64 4.94 -15.80
N GLU A 172 -16.73 4.04 -14.82
CA GLU A 172 -16.39 4.37 -13.43
C GLU A 172 -14.90 4.67 -13.27
N PHE A 173 -14.04 3.85 -13.87
CA PHE A 173 -12.59 4.04 -13.86
C PHE A 173 -12.18 5.42 -14.41
N HIS A 174 -12.80 5.85 -15.53
CA HIS A 174 -12.51 7.15 -16.15
C HIS A 174 -12.92 8.37 -15.30
N LYS A 175 -13.74 8.19 -14.27
CA LYS A 175 -14.07 9.30 -13.35
C LYS A 175 -12.92 9.66 -12.41
N TYR A 176 -11.95 8.77 -12.27
CA TYR A 176 -10.79 8.97 -11.40
C TYR A 176 -9.54 9.50 -12.15
N LEU A 177 -9.56 9.46 -13.47
CA LEU A 177 -8.49 9.96 -14.36
C LEU A 177 -8.72 11.40 -14.78
#